data_f578588de6e22460635af6a0c26bcf6e
#
_entry.id   f578588de6e22460635af6a0c26bcf6e
#
_cell.length_a   1.000
_cell.length_b   1.000
_cell.length_c   1.000
_cell.angle_alpha   90.00
_cell.angle_beta   90.00
_cell.angle_gamma   90.00
#
_symmetry.space_group_name_H-M   'P 1'
#
loop_
_entity.id
_entity.type
_entity.pdbx_description
1 polymer ?
#
loop_
_entity_poly.entity_id
_entity_poly.type
_entity_poly.pdbx_seq_one_letter_code
_entity_poly.pdbx_strand_id
1 'polypeptide(L)'
;MLKKIKQLSHHDGSTMTLFSNFLLKRNKLSKLINLFLNSSSKLFLKFRDRYVNGASKPINTSSFLLDMVFTQTNLKLFPRNICIIAELSIPQCKKYRVDQKVEMLEYLGYIVHITSWTDELKSHQLLNMSGSVIFYRVPAYANVITYFARAKQLGINSYFDVDDLIFDKDRLLENESLKHLSSNDFANVMNGAELYFKALSLADYGIGSTLELARQMQNKTGKQTFVLNNAIDSRSIVKTILHSKSSRVRIVYGSGTDTHNED
;
A
#
# COMPACT_ATOMS: atom_id res chain seq x y z
N MET A 1 -16.51 -36.97 7.69
CA MET A 1 -15.69 -36.19 6.75
C MET A 1 -14.96 -37.05 5.71
N LEU A 2 -14.31 -38.14 6.10
CA LEU A 2 -13.62 -39.07 5.18
C LEU A 2 -14.53 -39.81 4.17
N LYS A 3 -15.82 -40.05 4.50
CA LYS A 3 -16.79 -40.69 3.57
C LYS A 3 -17.25 -39.75 2.42
N LYS A 4 -17.21 -38.43 2.60
CA LYS A 4 -17.56 -37.45 1.55
C LYS A 4 -16.43 -37.25 0.55
N ILE A 5 -15.19 -37.53 0.92
CA ILE A 5 -14.03 -37.40 0.04
C ILE A 5 -13.96 -38.55 -0.98
N LYS A 6 -14.48 -39.74 -0.62
CA LYS A 6 -14.52 -40.90 -1.54
C LYS A 6 -15.54 -40.75 -2.70
N GLN A 7 -16.56 -39.88 -2.56
CA GLN A 7 -17.51 -39.65 -3.65
C GLN A 7 -17.06 -38.64 -4.71
N LEU A 8 -15.98 -37.89 -4.43
CA LEU A 8 -15.38 -36.94 -5.38
C LEU A 8 -14.23 -37.54 -6.22
N SER A 9 -13.93 -38.84 -6.04
CA SER A 9 -12.78 -39.50 -6.67
C SER A 9 -13.01 -40.01 -8.10
N HIS A 10 -14.11 -39.67 -8.75
CA HIS A 10 -14.40 -40.07 -10.12
C HIS A 10 -14.21 -38.97 -11.18
N HIS A 11 -13.71 -37.80 -10.82
CA HIS A 11 -13.31 -36.78 -11.76
C HIS A 11 -11.92 -36.25 -11.42
N ASP A 12 -10.98 -36.55 -12.30
CA ASP A 12 -9.65 -35.96 -12.42
C ASP A 12 -8.55 -36.45 -11.43
N GLY A 13 -7.77 -37.44 -11.88
CA GLY A 13 -6.59 -37.97 -11.16
C GLY A 13 -5.50 -36.96 -10.85
N SER A 14 -5.47 -35.79 -11.52
CA SER A 14 -4.48 -34.72 -11.31
C SER A 14 -4.73 -33.95 -10.00
N THR A 15 -5.98 -33.70 -9.65
CA THR A 15 -6.37 -32.96 -8.45
C THR A 15 -6.10 -33.74 -7.16
N MET A 16 -6.24 -35.07 -7.22
CA MET A 16 -6.01 -35.95 -6.08
C MET A 16 -4.51 -36.11 -5.76
N THR A 17 -3.66 -36.11 -6.78
CA THR A 17 -2.20 -36.15 -6.63
C THR A 17 -1.66 -34.85 -6.04
N LEU A 18 -2.23 -33.70 -6.43
CA LEU A 18 -1.89 -32.39 -5.86
C LEU A 18 -2.31 -32.30 -4.39
N PHE A 19 -3.50 -32.81 -4.03
CA PHE A 19 -4.00 -32.75 -2.66
C PHE A 19 -3.24 -33.74 -1.73
N SER A 20 -2.88 -34.92 -2.19
CA SER A 20 -2.06 -35.89 -1.43
C SER A 20 -0.64 -35.34 -1.22
N ASN A 21 -0.03 -34.73 -2.23
CA ASN A 21 1.26 -34.04 -2.12
C ASN A 21 1.22 -32.83 -1.18
N PHE A 22 0.11 -32.11 -1.15
CA PHE A 22 -0.12 -31.01 -0.20
C PHE A 22 -0.20 -31.53 1.24
N LEU A 23 -0.93 -32.62 1.50
CA LEU A 23 -1.03 -33.23 2.83
C LEU A 23 0.29 -33.84 3.30
N LEU A 24 1.07 -34.46 2.41
CA LEU A 24 2.42 -35.00 2.70
C LEU A 24 3.43 -33.88 3.01
N LYS A 25 3.37 -32.74 2.29
CA LYS A 25 4.16 -31.54 2.61
C LYS A 25 3.77 -30.95 3.96
N ARG A 26 2.48 -30.95 4.30
CA ARG A 26 1.97 -30.45 5.58
C ARG A 26 2.46 -31.30 6.77
N ASN A 27 2.53 -32.62 6.64
CA ASN A 27 3.07 -33.53 7.66
C ASN A 27 4.59 -33.38 7.85
N LYS A 28 5.36 -33.15 6.78
CA LYS A 28 6.79 -32.82 6.88
C LYS A 28 7.01 -31.45 7.51
N LEU A 29 6.17 -30.48 7.19
CA LEU A 29 6.22 -29.12 7.74
C LEU A 29 5.90 -29.10 9.22
N SER A 30 4.89 -29.85 9.69
CA SER A 30 4.56 -29.94 11.11
C SER A 30 5.69 -30.59 11.93
N LYS A 31 6.43 -31.57 11.38
CA LYS A 31 7.62 -32.14 12.00
C LYS A 31 8.79 -31.15 12.08
N LEU A 32 9.00 -30.35 11.02
CA LEU A 32 10.01 -29.29 11.00
C LEU A 32 9.69 -28.17 12.00
N ILE A 33 8.42 -27.76 12.09
CA ILE A 33 7.93 -26.76 13.05
C ILE A 33 8.13 -27.27 14.48
N ASN A 34 7.82 -28.51 14.78
CA ASN A 34 8.02 -29.10 16.10
C ASN A 34 9.51 -29.22 16.48
N LEU A 35 10.40 -29.54 15.52
CA LEU A 35 11.83 -29.52 15.71
C LEU A 35 12.38 -28.10 15.98
N PHE A 36 11.86 -27.10 15.28
CA PHE A 36 12.25 -25.69 15.46
C PHE A 36 11.76 -25.14 16.79
N LEU A 37 10.55 -25.49 17.23
CA LEU A 37 9.97 -25.07 18.51
C LEU A 37 10.73 -25.66 19.70
N ASN A 38 11.28 -26.89 19.58
CA ASN A 38 12.05 -27.54 20.63
C ASN A 38 13.50 -27.02 20.74
N SER A 39 14.05 -26.47 19.65
CA SER A 39 15.46 -26.00 19.64
C SER A 39 15.64 -24.51 19.97
N SER A 40 14.57 -23.69 19.92
CA SER A 40 14.67 -22.21 20.03
C SER A 40 13.93 -21.61 21.23
N SER A 41 13.71 -22.40 22.29
CA SER A 41 12.82 -22.04 23.41
C SER A 41 13.11 -20.69 24.07
N LYS A 42 14.37 -20.27 24.21
CA LYS A 42 14.74 -19.02 24.89
C LYS A 42 14.51 -17.76 24.03
N LEU A 43 14.72 -17.84 22.72
CA LEU A 43 14.50 -16.70 21.81
C LEU A 43 13.00 -16.50 21.53
N PHE A 44 12.27 -17.59 21.42
CA PHE A 44 10.82 -17.59 21.22
C PHE A 44 10.08 -17.05 22.45
N LEU A 45 10.49 -17.41 23.66
CA LEU A 45 9.90 -16.89 24.89
C LEU A 45 10.12 -15.38 25.03
N LYS A 46 11.33 -14.85 24.72
CA LYS A 46 11.62 -13.42 24.70
C LYS A 46 10.78 -12.66 23.66
N PHE A 47 10.52 -13.27 22.51
CA PHE A 47 9.70 -12.67 21.46
C PHE A 47 8.22 -12.68 21.85
N ARG A 48 7.71 -13.78 22.41
CA ARG A 48 6.36 -13.90 22.93
C ARG A 48 6.07 -12.86 24.01
N ASP A 49 6.97 -12.69 24.99
CA ASP A 49 6.76 -11.76 26.11
C ASP A 49 6.74 -10.29 25.67
N ARG A 50 7.45 -9.94 24.60
CA ARG A 50 7.50 -8.57 24.09
C ARG A 50 6.29 -8.21 23.21
N TYR A 51 5.68 -9.18 22.51
CA TYR A 51 4.58 -8.94 21.54
C TYR A 51 3.20 -9.42 22.00
N VAL A 52 3.13 -10.41 22.88
CA VAL A 52 1.85 -11.02 23.33
C VAL A 52 1.33 -10.36 24.59
N ASN A 53 2.18 -9.96 25.52
CA ASN A 53 1.75 -9.34 26.78
C ASN A 53 1.30 -7.88 26.64
N GLY A 54 1.43 -7.26 25.46
CA GLY A 54 0.87 -5.94 25.13
C GLY A 54 -0.47 -5.99 24.38
N ALA A 55 -0.95 -7.15 23.99
CA ALA A 55 -2.19 -7.30 23.20
C ALA A 55 -3.30 -7.99 24.02
N SER A 56 -4.42 -7.32 24.15
CA SER A 56 -5.59 -7.78 24.93
C SER A 56 -6.40 -8.94 24.33
N LYS A 57 -5.88 -9.64 23.29
CA LYS A 57 -6.51 -10.84 22.69
C LYS A 57 -5.47 -11.95 22.47
N PRO A 58 -5.79 -13.22 22.79
CA PRO A 58 -4.89 -14.34 22.52
C PRO A 58 -4.70 -14.50 21.00
N ILE A 59 -3.48 -14.29 20.54
CA ILE A 59 -3.08 -14.60 19.17
C ILE A 59 -3.01 -16.13 19.05
N ASN A 60 -3.78 -16.69 18.13
CA ASN A 60 -3.69 -18.10 17.82
C ASN A 60 -2.30 -18.40 17.23
N THR A 61 -1.42 -18.97 18.06
CA THR A 61 -0.01 -19.27 17.71
C THR A 61 0.14 -20.12 16.45
N SER A 62 -0.86 -20.94 16.12
CA SER A 62 -0.85 -21.74 14.88
C SER A 62 -1.05 -20.88 13.63
N SER A 63 -1.85 -19.80 13.67
CA SER A 63 -2.01 -18.89 12.54
C SER A 63 -0.76 -18.04 12.35
N PHE A 64 -0.11 -17.59 13.44
CA PHE A 64 1.12 -16.81 13.39
C PHE A 64 2.31 -17.61 12.81
N LEU A 65 2.44 -18.88 13.17
CA LEU A 65 3.50 -19.75 12.61
C LEU A 65 3.22 -20.13 11.14
N LEU A 66 1.96 -20.35 10.77
CA LEU A 66 1.56 -20.50 9.37
C LEU A 66 1.89 -19.24 8.57
N ASP A 67 1.59 -18.07 9.10
CA ASP A 67 1.91 -16.79 8.47
C ASP A 67 3.43 -16.60 8.29
N MET A 68 4.27 -16.96 9.28
CA MET A 68 5.74 -16.90 9.15
C MET A 68 6.30 -17.84 8.06
N VAL A 69 5.72 -19.02 7.90
CA VAL A 69 6.17 -19.99 6.88
C VAL A 69 5.73 -19.57 5.48
N PHE A 70 4.57 -18.92 5.35
CA PHE A 70 4.07 -18.41 4.08
C PHE A 70 4.80 -17.14 3.63
N THR A 71 5.42 -16.36 4.53
CA THR A 71 6.10 -15.10 4.18
C THR A 71 7.27 -15.26 3.21
N GLN A 72 8.03 -16.34 3.30
CA GLN A 72 9.12 -16.59 2.34
C GLN A 72 8.64 -17.03 0.94
N THR A 73 7.38 -17.42 0.80
CA THR A 73 6.81 -17.93 -0.44
C THR A 73 5.98 -16.90 -1.21
N ASN A 74 5.48 -15.85 -0.58
CA ASN A 74 4.58 -14.90 -1.25
C ASN A 74 5.23 -14.08 -2.37
N LEU A 75 6.47 -13.63 -2.21
CA LEU A 75 7.23 -12.94 -3.27
C LEU A 75 7.42 -13.80 -4.52
N LYS A 76 7.49 -15.13 -4.37
CA LYS A 76 7.61 -16.07 -5.49
C LYS A 76 6.25 -16.44 -6.10
N LEU A 77 5.15 -16.34 -5.31
CA LEU A 77 3.83 -16.76 -5.75
C LEU A 77 3.08 -15.65 -6.52
N PHE A 78 3.31 -14.38 -6.18
CA PHE A 78 2.58 -13.25 -6.75
C PHE A 78 3.47 -12.11 -7.29
N PRO A 79 4.54 -12.41 -8.08
CA PRO A 79 5.55 -11.41 -8.46
C PRO A 79 4.97 -10.29 -9.34
N ARG A 80 3.81 -10.50 -9.96
CA ARG A 80 3.15 -9.52 -10.84
C ARG A 80 1.91 -8.88 -10.23
N ASN A 81 1.54 -9.23 -8.99
CA ASN A 81 0.39 -8.63 -8.33
C ASN A 81 0.84 -7.42 -7.51
N ILE A 82 0.22 -6.29 -7.77
CA ILE A 82 0.47 -5.03 -7.07
C ILE A 82 -0.81 -4.61 -6.34
N CYS A 83 -0.69 -4.32 -5.04
CA CYS A 83 -1.77 -3.72 -4.28
C CYS A 83 -1.55 -2.20 -4.22
N ILE A 84 -2.60 -1.42 -4.49
CA ILE A 84 -2.63 0.02 -4.24
C ILE A 84 -3.62 0.28 -3.11
N ILE A 85 -3.09 0.66 -1.93
CA ILE A 85 -3.89 1.11 -0.79
C ILE A 85 -3.87 2.64 -0.81
N ALA A 86 -5.02 3.29 -0.99
CA ALA A 86 -5.04 4.69 -1.39
C ALA A 86 -6.11 5.52 -0.68
N GLU A 87 -5.85 6.84 -0.64
CA GLU A 87 -6.88 7.84 -0.44
C GLU A 87 -7.69 7.97 -1.74
N LEU A 88 -8.97 7.60 -1.69
CA LEU A 88 -9.85 7.54 -2.87
C LEU A 88 -10.95 8.59 -2.86
N SER A 89 -11.08 9.40 -1.79
CA SER A 89 -12.17 10.36 -1.64
C SER A 89 -11.96 11.64 -2.47
N ILE A 90 -10.73 11.89 -2.97
CA ILE A 90 -10.39 13.09 -3.75
C ILE A 90 -10.31 12.70 -5.23
N PRO A 91 -11.34 13.04 -6.06
CA PRO A 91 -11.47 12.51 -7.43
C PRO A 91 -10.29 12.83 -8.35
N GLN A 92 -9.78 14.07 -8.33
CA GLN A 92 -8.64 14.47 -9.16
C GLN A 92 -7.36 13.72 -8.74
N CYS A 93 -7.09 13.62 -7.45
CA CYS A 93 -5.94 12.88 -6.94
C CYS A 93 -6.02 11.39 -7.30
N LYS A 94 -7.20 10.79 -7.13
CA LYS A 94 -7.48 9.41 -7.55
C LYS A 94 -7.18 9.23 -9.05
N LYS A 95 -7.68 10.14 -9.90
CA LYS A 95 -7.48 10.06 -11.36
C LYS A 95 -5.99 10.04 -11.71
N TYR A 96 -5.23 11.03 -11.24
CA TYR A 96 -3.84 11.22 -11.67
C TYR A 96 -2.86 10.25 -10.99
N ARG A 97 -3.11 9.86 -9.74
CA ARG A 97 -2.15 9.05 -8.97
C ARG A 97 -2.54 7.58 -8.79
N VAL A 98 -3.82 7.25 -8.96
CA VAL A 98 -4.29 5.86 -8.84
C VAL A 98 -4.68 5.32 -10.21
N ASP A 99 -5.70 5.90 -10.87
CA ASP A 99 -6.25 5.33 -12.10
C ASP A 99 -5.22 5.29 -13.25
N GLN A 100 -4.45 6.37 -13.46
CA GLN A 100 -3.38 6.40 -14.48
C GLN A 100 -2.25 5.40 -14.17
N LYS A 101 -1.94 5.22 -12.90
CA LYS A 101 -0.93 4.23 -12.48
C LYS A 101 -1.40 2.81 -12.72
N VAL A 102 -2.67 2.53 -12.48
CA VAL A 102 -3.29 1.24 -12.82
C VAL A 102 -3.17 0.97 -14.30
N GLU A 103 -3.61 1.91 -15.15
CA GLU A 103 -3.53 1.77 -16.62
C GLU A 103 -2.10 1.48 -17.08
N MET A 104 -1.12 2.21 -16.54
CA MET A 104 0.31 2.00 -16.84
C MET A 104 0.79 0.61 -16.40
N LEU A 105 0.48 0.19 -15.18
CA LEU A 105 0.94 -1.07 -14.62
C LEU A 105 0.29 -2.27 -15.34
N GLU A 106 -1.01 -2.18 -15.66
CA GLU A 106 -1.72 -3.20 -16.42
C GLU A 106 -1.17 -3.31 -17.85
N TYR A 107 -0.83 -2.18 -18.50
CA TYR A 107 -0.14 -2.16 -19.79
C TYR A 107 1.21 -2.89 -19.74
N LEU A 108 1.92 -2.80 -18.61
CA LEU A 108 3.19 -3.51 -18.36
C LEU A 108 2.98 -4.99 -17.95
N GLY A 109 1.74 -5.48 -17.92
CA GLY A 109 1.41 -6.86 -17.61
C GLY A 109 1.35 -7.20 -16.12
N TYR A 110 1.18 -6.19 -15.26
CA TYR A 110 0.90 -6.40 -13.84
C TYR A 110 -0.60 -6.57 -13.59
N ILE A 111 -0.94 -7.30 -12.54
CA ILE A 111 -2.30 -7.41 -12.02
C ILE A 111 -2.42 -6.43 -10.86
N VAL A 112 -3.29 -5.42 -10.98
CA VAL A 112 -3.40 -4.35 -10.01
C VAL A 112 -4.70 -4.44 -9.23
N HIS A 113 -4.59 -4.41 -7.91
CA HIS A 113 -5.73 -4.40 -7.00
C HIS A 113 -5.75 -3.09 -6.23
N ILE A 114 -6.93 -2.46 -6.12
CA ILE A 114 -7.10 -1.18 -5.43
C ILE A 114 -8.02 -1.36 -4.23
N THR A 115 -7.69 -0.67 -3.14
CA THR A 115 -8.57 -0.54 -1.99
C THR A 115 -8.39 0.82 -1.31
N SER A 116 -9.44 1.28 -0.62
CA SER A 116 -9.29 2.41 0.30
C SER A 116 -8.47 1.99 1.53
N TRP A 117 -7.65 2.89 2.04
CA TRP A 117 -6.93 2.68 3.30
C TRP A 117 -7.86 2.49 4.51
N THR A 118 -9.13 2.89 4.40
CA THR A 118 -10.16 2.72 5.42
C THR A 118 -10.81 1.32 5.43
N ASP A 119 -10.63 0.54 4.34
CA ASP A 119 -11.12 -0.83 4.25
C ASP A 119 -10.05 -1.81 4.76
N GLU A 120 -10.04 -2.00 6.07
CA GLU A 120 -9.01 -2.78 6.77
C GLU A 120 -8.98 -4.23 6.31
N LEU A 121 -10.15 -4.86 6.24
CA LEU A 121 -10.25 -6.28 5.86
C LEU A 121 -9.70 -6.52 4.45
N LYS A 122 -10.16 -5.72 3.48
CA LYS A 122 -9.73 -5.83 2.08
C LYS A 122 -8.25 -5.50 1.92
N SER A 123 -7.73 -4.50 2.66
CA SER A 123 -6.32 -4.14 2.63
C SER A 123 -5.43 -5.32 3.05
N HIS A 124 -5.75 -6.00 4.15
CA HIS A 124 -5.01 -7.18 4.58
C HIS A 124 -5.13 -8.36 3.61
N GLN A 125 -6.32 -8.59 3.04
CA GLN A 125 -6.53 -9.64 2.04
C GLN A 125 -5.66 -9.40 0.80
N LEU A 126 -5.65 -8.16 0.27
CA LEU A 126 -4.88 -7.82 -0.93
C LEU A 126 -3.37 -7.84 -0.67
N LEU A 127 -2.90 -7.40 0.48
CA LEU A 127 -1.48 -7.54 0.85
C LEU A 127 -1.02 -9.00 0.80
N ASN A 128 -1.83 -9.95 1.29
CA ASN A 128 -1.50 -11.37 1.26
C ASN A 128 -1.38 -11.96 -0.15
N MET A 129 -1.92 -11.30 -1.16
CA MET A 129 -1.94 -11.73 -2.56
C MET A 129 -1.05 -10.89 -3.47
N SER A 130 -0.19 -10.04 -2.91
CA SER A 130 0.61 -9.08 -3.68
C SER A 130 2.10 -9.32 -3.50
N GLY A 131 2.88 -9.02 -4.55
CA GLY A 131 4.35 -8.99 -4.53
C GLY A 131 4.91 -7.61 -4.19
N SER A 132 4.10 -6.55 -4.31
CA SER A 132 4.45 -5.18 -3.94
C SER A 132 3.21 -4.40 -3.53
N VAL A 133 3.40 -3.34 -2.72
CA VAL A 133 2.31 -2.45 -2.32
C VAL A 133 2.68 -0.99 -2.51
N ILE A 134 1.75 -0.21 -3.05
CA ILE A 134 1.85 1.25 -3.15
C ILE A 134 0.83 1.86 -2.21
N PHE A 135 1.30 2.67 -1.27
CA PHE A 135 0.49 3.45 -0.35
C PHE A 135 0.38 4.87 -0.90
N TYR A 136 -0.76 5.21 -1.49
CA TYR A 136 -0.96 6.54 -2.04
C TYR A 136 -1.69 7.44 -1.05
N ARG A 137 -1.01 8.52 -0.60
CA ARG A 137 -1.57 9.60 0.23
C ARG A 137 -2.32 9.05 1.46
N VAL A 138 -1.74 8.07 2.16
CA VAL A 138 -2.34 7.47 3.35
C VAL A 138 -1.69 8.00 4.63
N PRO A 139 -2.46 8.51 5.60
CA PRO A 139 -1.93 8.94 6.89
C PRO A 139 -1.64 7.73 7.77
N ALA A 140 -0.58 7.77 8.59
CA ALA A 140 -0.16 6.67 9.46
C ALA A 140 -1.04 6.49 10.70
N TYR A 141 -2.34 6.31 10.51
CA TYR A 141 -3.23 5.87 11.57
C TYR A 141 -2.94 4.41 11.96
N ALA A 142 -3.55 3.96 13.06
CA ALA A 142 -3.26 2.64 13.62
C ALA A 142 -3.43 1.49 12.61
N ASN A 143 -4.51 1.48 11.83
CA ASN A 143 -4.76 0.50 10.78
C ASN A 143 -3.68 0.54 9.67
N VAL A 144 -3.28 1.74 9.21
CA VAL A 144 -2.25 1.90 8.17
C VAL A 144 -0.89 1.41 8.67
N ILE A 145 -0.55 1.65 9.94
CA ILE A 145 0.67 1.11 10.55
C ILE A 145 0.67 -0.44 10.49
N THR A 146 -0.48 -1.09 10.70
CA THR A 146 -0.59 -2.55 10.59
C THR A 146 -0.37 -3.04 9.15
N TYR A 147 -0.75 -2.26 8.13
CA TYR A 147 -0.51 -2.60 6.73
C TYR A 147 0.99 -2.57 6.39
N PHE A 148 1.72 -1.55 6.84
CA PHE A 148 3.19 -1.49 6.68
C PHE A 148 3.87 -2.65 7.41
N ALA A 149 3.43 -2.94 8.64
CA ALA A 149 3.94 -4.07 9.40
C ALA A 149 3.67 -5.40 8.67
N ARG A 150 2.47 -5.55 8.07
CA ARG A 150 2.12 -6.75 7.29
C ARG A 150 2.95 -6.85 6.01
N ALA A 151 3.12 -5.78 5.27
CA ALA A 151 3.99 -5.75 4.08
C ALA A 151 5.41 -6.20 4.44
N LYS A 152 5.97 -5.69 5.54
CA LYS A 152 7.29 -6.10 6.04
C LYS A 152 7.34 -7.58 6.43
N GLN A 153 6.32 -8.10 7.13
CA GLN A 153 6.22 -9.53 7.45
C GLN A 153 6.18 -10.40 6.21
N LEU A 154 5.48 -9.97 5.17
CA LEU A 154 5.36 -10.66 3.88
C LEU A 154 6.63 -10.51 3.03
N GLY A 155 7.60 -9.69 3.43
CA GLY A 155 8.82 -9.42 2.68
C GLY A 155 8.55 -8.77 1.31
N ILE A 156 7.43 -8.08 1.15
CA ILE A 156 7.07 -7.35 -0.08
C ILE A 156 7.50 -5.90 0.03
N ASN A 157 7.99 -5.33 -1.08
CA ASN A 157 8.40 -3.94 -1.12
C ASN A 157 7.20 -3.00 -0.97
N SER A 158 7.34 -2.01 -0.11
CA SER A 158 6.35 -0.97 0.13
C SER A 158 6.82 0.38 -0.39
N TYR A 159 5.94 1.06 -1.12
CA TYR A 159 6.18 2.36 -1.72
C TYR A 159 5.19 3.37 -1.15
N PHE A 160 5.66 4.53 -0.72
CA PHE A 160 4.79 5.66 -0.37
C PHE A 160 4.76 6.65 -1.51
N ASP A 161 3.56 6.91 -2.03
CA ASP A 161 3.32 7.78 -3.18
C ASP A 161 2.56 9.04 -2.76
N VAL A 162 3.04 10.18 -3.21
CA VAL A 162 2.41 11.47 -2.95
C VAL A 162 2.69 12.45 -4.09
N ASP A 163 1.80 13.40 -4.31
CA ASP A 163 1.89 14.44 -5.34
C ASP A 163 2.10 15.85 -4.77
N ASP A 164 1.95 16.01 -3.45
CA ASP A 164 2.10 17.28 -2.73
C ASP A 164 3.06 17.16 -1.54
N LEU A 165 3.59 18.30 -1.06
CA LEU A 165 4.45 18.37 0.14
C LEU A 165 3.69 18.25 1.46
N ILE A 166 2.62 17.47 1.50
CA ILE A 166 1.75 17.30 2.68
C ILE A 166 2.43 16.64 3.89
N PHE A 167 3.61 16.07 3.71
CA PHE A 167 4.40 15.40 4.75
C PHE A 167 5.48 16.32 5.36
N ASP A 168 5.67 17.54 4.84
CA ASP A 168 6.72 18.45 5.28
C ASP A 168 6.14 19.60 6.10
N LYS A 169 6.10 19.39 7.42
CA LYS A 169 5.57 20.38 8.37
C LYS A 169 6.29 21.72 8.30
N ASP A 170 7.61 21.72 8.07
CA ASP A 170 8.40 22.95 8.03
C ASP A 170 8.00 23.79 6.82
N ARG A 171 7.83 23.17 5.66
CA ARG A 171 7.36 23.83 4.44
C ARG A 171 5.91 24.27 4.52
N LEU A 172 5.06 23.51 5.20
CA LEU A 172 3.68 23.94 5.43
C LEU A 172 3.60 25.17 6.32
N LEU A 173 4.50 25.32 7.30
CA LEU A 173 4.56 26.53 8.13
C LEU A 173 4.98 27.77 7.37
N GLU A 174 5.70 27.64 6.25
CA GLU A 174 6.09 28.74 5.35
C GLU A 174 4.94 29.15 4.41
N ASN A 175 3.87 28.36 4.31
CA ASN A 175 2.76 28.64 3.39
C ASN A 175 1.81 29.71 3.98
N GLU A 176 1.79 30.89 3.33
CA GLU A 176 0.96 32.02 3.73
C GLU A 176 -0.53 31.69 3.75
N SER A 177 -1.02 30.86 2.81
CA SER A 177 -2.45 30.45 2.75
C SER A 177 -2.92 29.75 4.01
N LEU A 178 -2.04 29.08 4.75
CA LEU A 178 -2.40 28.41 6.01
C LEU A 178 -2.61 29.37 7.17
N LYS A 179 -2.14 30.61 7.07
CA LYS A 179 -2.33 31.65 8.10
C LYS A 179 -3.79 32.12 8.23
N HIS A 180 -4.59 31.89 7.20
CA HIS A 180 -6.00 32.23 7.18
C HIS A 180 -6.92 31.12 7.74
N LEU A 181 -6.36 29.97 8.05
CA LEU A 181 -7.12 28.87 8.64
C LEU A 181 -7.53 29.16 10.09
N SER A 182 -8.64 28.57 10.53
CA SER A 182 -8.96 28.52 11.94
C SER A 182 -7.87 27.78 12.72
N SER A 183 -7.68 28.08 14.01
CA SER A 183 -6.69 27.40 14.84
C SER A 183 -6.86 25.87 14.86
N ASN A 184 -8.11 25.40 14.77
CA ASN A 184 -8.42 23.97 14.71
C ASN A 184 -8.03 23.35 13.36
N ASP A 185 -8.35 24.03 12.24
CA ASP A 185 -7.99 23.53 10.90
C ASP A 185 -6.48 23.55 10.70
N PHE A 186 -5.79 24.59 11.18
CA PHE A 186 -4.34 24.66 11.18
C PHE A 186 -3.73 23.48 11.97
N ALA A 187 -4.24 23.20 13.18
CA ALA A 187 -3.77 22.06 13.97
C ALA A 187 -4.01 20.72 13.25
N ASN A 188 -5.16 20.57 12.57
CA ASN A 188 -5.48 19.37 11.78
C ASN A 188 -4.51 19.18 10.61
N VAL A 189 -4.15 20.26 9.90
CA VAL A 189 -3.16 20.23 8.80
C VAL A 189 -1.79 19.80 9.35
N MET A 190 -1.34 20.37 10.46
CA MET A 190 -0.05 20.06 11.06
C MET A 190 0.01 18.61 11.57
N ASN A 191 -1.05 18.12 12.20
CA ASN A 191 -1.17 16.73 12.63
C ASN A 191 -1.20 15.77 11.43
N GLY A 192 -1.90 16.16 10.36
CA GLY A 192 -1.91 15.42 9.09
C GLY A 192 -0.51 15.27 8.52
N ALA A 193 0.27 16.35 8.49
CA ALA A 193 1.66 16.33 8.00
C ALA A 193 2.53 15.34 8.78
N GLU A 194 2.40 15.28 10.08
CA GLU A 194 3.12 14.31 10.92
C GLU A 194 2.72 12.86 10.60
N LEU A 195 1.43 12.61 10.38
CA LEU A 195 0.94 11.28 9.99
C LEU A 195 1.44 10.87 8.60
N TYR A 196 1.46 11.79 7.62
CA TYR A 196 2.00 11.51 6.29
C TYR A 196 3.52 11.29 6.32
N PHE A 197 4.26 12.10 7.08
CA PHE A 197 5.69 11.89 7.28
C PHE A 197 5.98 10.54 7.92
N LYS A 198 5.20 10.13 8.91
CA LYS A 198 5.32 8.83 9.55
C LYS A 198 5.05 7.69 8.55
N ALA A 199 4.03 7.81 7.69
CA ALA A 199 3.73 6.82 6.65
C ALA A 199 4.89 6.71 5.64
N LEU A 200 5.41 7.84 5.15
CA LEU A 200 6.59 7.90 4.29
C LEU A 200 7.81 7.24 4.96
N SER A 201 8.00 7.47 6.26
CA SER A 201 9.10 6.88 7.04
C SER A 201 8.96 5.37 7.26
N LEU A 202 7.74 4.82 7.21
CA LEU A 202 7.49 3.38 7.34
C LEU A 202 7.72 2.62 6.02
N ALA A 203 7.48 3.25 4.87
CA ALA A 203 7.68 2.65 3.55
C ALA A 203 9.17 2.34 3.28
N ASP A 204 9.45 1.38 2.39
CA ASP A 204 10.82 1.07 1.95
C ASP A 204 11.32 2.11 0.96
N TYR A 205 10.42 2.63 0.10
CA TYR A 205 10.72 3.57 -0.99
C TYR A 205 9.69 4.70 -1.05
N GLY A 206 10.11 5.83 -1.65
CA GLY A 206 9.21 6.92 -2.00
C GLY A 206 8.87 6.95 -3.50
N ILE A 207 7.73 7.54 -3.86
CA ILE A 207 7.36 7.91 -5.23
C ILE A 207 6.84 9.35 -5.19
N GLY A 208 7.52 10.25 -5.90
CA GLY A 208 7.10 11.64 -6.05
C GLY A 208 6.58 11.92 -7.46
N SER A 209 5.65 12.87 -7.60
CA SER A 209 5.13 13.30 -8.92
C SER A 209 6.12 14.15 -9.72
N THR A 210 7.10 14.75 -9.06
CA THR A 210 8.14 15.59 -9.66
C THR A 210 9.51 15.27 -9.08
N LEU A 211 10.57 15.67 -9.79
CA LEU A 211 11.94 15.50 -9.31
C LEU A 211 12.19 16.22 -7.99
N GLU A 212 11.63 17.42 -7.84
CA GLU A 212 11.81 18.21 -6.61
C GLU A 212 11.12 17.54 -5.43
N LEU A 213 9.89 17.09 -5.61
CA LEU A 213 9.15 16.36 -4.56
C LEU A 213 9.90 15.08 -4.14
N ALA A 214 10.42 14.33 -5.11
CA ALA A 214 11.20 13.13 -4.84
C ALA A 214 12.49 13.45 -4.05
N ARG A 215 13.17 14.56 -4.36
CA ARG A 215 14.34 15.01 -3.60
C ARG A 215 13.99 15.38 -2.16
N GLN A 216 12.87 16.09 -1.94
CA GLN A 216 12.40 16.42 -0.60
C GLN A 216 12.07 15.17 0.21
N MET A 217 11.37 14.19 -0.38
CA MET A 217 11.10 12.90 0.27
C MET A 217 12.40 12.18 0.66
N GLN A 218 13.37 12.14 -0.26
CA GLN A 218 14.67 11.50 -0.01
C GLN A 218 15.47 12.24 1.06
N ASN A 219 15.50 13.57 1.03
CA ASN A 219 16.21 14.38 2.02
C ASN A 219 15.65 14.18 3.44
N LYS A 220 14.32 14.11 3.57
CA LYS A 220 13.65 13.93 4.87
C LYS A 220 13.80 12.53 5.45
N THR A 221 13.95 11.49 4.61
CA THR A 221 13.92 10.09 5.06
C THR A 221 15.21 9.32 4.83
N GLY A 222 16.12 9.82 3.99
CA GLY A 222 17.29 9.09 3.52
C GLY A 222 16.99 7.90 2.60
N LYS A 223 15.72 7.69 2.22
CA LYS A 223 15.28 6.54 1.41
C LYS A 223 15.31 6.87 -0.07
N GLN A 224 15.57 5.83 -0.86
CA GLN A 224 15.47 5.95 -2.30
C GLN A 224 14.05 6.35 -2.71
N THR A 225 13.95 7.38 -3.55
CA THR A 225 12.68 7.89 -4.05
C THR A 225 12.70 7.93 -5.57
N PHE A 226 11.64 7.44 -6.19
CA PHE A 226 11.45 7.41 -7.63
C PHE A 226 10.58 8.58 -8.07
N VAL A 227 10.78 9.03 -9.31
CA VAL A 227 9.91 10.02 -9.95
C VAL A 227 8.93 9.29 -10.86
N LEU A 228 7.64 9.50 -10.63
CA LEU A 228 6.56 9.05 -11.51
C LEU A 228 5.63 10.23 -11.79
N ASN A 229 5.86 10.90 -12.90
CA ASN A 229 5.10 12.08 -13.28
C ASN A 229 3.61 11.75 -13.51
N ASN A 230 2.74 12.75 -13.31
CA ASN A 230 1.38 12.70 -13.81
C ASN A 230 1.41 12.67 -15.35
N ALA A 231 0.49 11.95 -15.95
CA ALA A 231 0.44 11.75 -17.39
C ALA A 231 -0.98 12.03 -17.93
N ILE A 232 -1.14 11.86 -19.22
CA ILE A 232 -2.44 11.87 -19.89
C ILE A 232 -2.88 10.41 -20.01
N ASP A 233 -4.08 10.11 -19.54
CA ASP A 233 -4.72 8.80 -19.70
C ASP A 233 -5.53 8.72 -20.99
N SER A 234 -5.95 7.51 -21.36
CA SER A 234 -6.80 7.25 -22.55
C SER A 234 -8.09 8.08 -22.56
N ARG A 235 -8.61 8.44 -21.37
CA ARG A 235 -9.85 9.22 -21.20
C ARG A 235 -9.63 10.73 -21.30
N SER A 236 -8.38 11.18 -21.18
CA SER A 236 -8.00 12.60 -21.21
C SER A 236 -7.71 13.10 -22.63
N ILE A 237 -7.74 12.21 -23.65
CA ILE A 237 -7.54 12.58 -25.04
C ILE A 237 -8.80 13.28 -25.53
N VAL A 238 -8.79 14.61 -25.53
CA VAL A 238 -9.88 15.43 -26.03
C VAL A 238 -9.63 15.76 -27.51
N LYS A 239 -10.65 15.59 -28.34
CA LYS A 239 -10.58 16.11 -29.75
C LYS A 239 -10.43 17.61 -29.70
N THR A 240 -9.40 18.13 -30.36
CA THR A 240 -9.20 19.56 -30.48
C THR A 240 -10.39 20.19 -31.19
N ILE A 241 -11.12 21.05 -30.50
CA ILE A 241 -12.15 21.88 -31.12
C ILE A 241 -11.39 23.03 -31.77
N LEU A 242 -11.44 23.10 -33.11
CA LEU A 242 -10.92 24.23 -33.86
C LEU A 242 -11.77 25.46 -33.53
N HIS A 243 -11.22 26.35 -32.73
CA HIS A 243 -11.87 27.63 -32.44
C HIS A 243 -11.76 28.56 -33.66
N SER A 244 -12.80 29.29 -33.98
CA SER A 244 -12.76 30.38 -34.94
C SER A 244 -11.67 31.38 -34.54
N LYS A 245 -10.95 31.93 -35.53
CA LYS A 245 -9.94 32.95 -35.31
C LYS A 245 -10.56 34.13 -34.56
N SER A 246 -10.07 34.40 -33.36
CA SER A 246 -10.45 35.55 -32.55
C SER A 246 -9.27 36.52 -32.51
N SER A 247 -9.54 37.81 -32.64
CA SER A 247 -8.55 38.87 -32.46
C SER A 247 -8.13 39.09 -31.00
N ARG A 248 -8.77 38.37 -30.06
CA ARG A 248 -8.51 38.48 -28.62
C ARG A 248 -7.92 37.21 -28.08
N VAL A 249 -6.86 37.31 -27.30
CA VAL A 249 -6.33 36.23 -26.46
C VAL A 249 -7.28 36.06 -25.28
N ARG A 250 -7.72 34.81 -25.05
CA ARG A 250 -8.49 34.44 -23.86
C ARG A 250 -7.63 33.55 -23.00
N ILE A 251 -7.42 33.97 -21.75
CA ILE A 251 -6.70 33.21 -20.74
C ILE A 251 -7.74 32.72 -19.73
N VAL A 252 -7.73 31.44 -19.45
CA VAL A 252 -8.60 30.82 -18.45
C VAL A 252 -7.71 30.12 -17.46
N TYR A 253 -7.88 30.44 -16.18
CA TYR A 253 -7.33 29.69 -15.05
C TYR A 253 -8.48 28.93 -14.38
N GLY A 254 -8.29 27.66 -14.11
CA GLY A 254 -9.27 26.82 -13.43
C GLY A 254 -8.63 26.10 -12.26
N SER A 255 -9.13 26.33 -11.05
CA SER A 255 -8.74 25.58 -9.86
C SER A 255 -9.77 24.54 -9.51
N GLY A 256 -9.32 23.34 -9.12
CA GLY A 256 -10.18 22.25 -8.63
C GLY A 256 -10.49 22.32 -7.14
N THR A 257 -9.87 23.24 -6.39
CA THR A 257 -10.05 23.42 -4.96
C THR A 257 -9.95 24.88 -4.56
N ASP A 258 -10.62 25.26 -3.46
CA ASP A 258 -10.59 26.62 -2.94
C ASP A 258 -9.21 27.03 -2.36
N THR A 259 -8.31 26.06 -2.17
CA THR A 259 -6.96 26.32 -1.63
C THR A 259 -6.01 27.01 -2.61
N HIS A 260 -6.41 27.19 -3.88
CA HIS A 260 -5.64 27.86 -4.93
C HIS A 260 -6.25 29.19 -5.37
N ASN A 261 -7.09 29.80 -4.53
CA ASN A 261 -7.78 31.05 -4.89
C ASN A 261 -6.84 32.27 -4.94
N GLU A 262 -5.60 32.14 -4.49
CA GLU A 262 -4.61 33.22 -4.43
C GLU A 262 -3.42 33.02 -5.40
N ASP A 263 -3.45 31.98 -6.25
CA ASP A 263 -2.42 31.76 -7.28
C ASP A 263 -2.63 32.71 -8.53
#